data_b2ee7ad68d7afacdffa18ea15c1b7b48
#
_entry.id   b2ee7ad68d7afacdffa18ea15c1b7b48
#
_cell.length_a   1.000
_cell.length_b   1.000
_cell.length_c   1.000
_cell.angle_alpha   90.00
_cell.angle_beta   90.00
_cell.angle_gamma   90.00
#
_symmetry.space_group_name_H-M   'P 1'
#
loop_
_entity.id
_entity.type
_entity.pdbx_description
1 polymer ?
#
loop_
_entity_poly.entity_id
_entity_poly.type
_entity_poly.pdbx_seq_one_letter_code
_entity_poly.pdbx_strand_id
1 'polypeptide(L)'
;MKKLNNLFTLLSALLLLGACEKDGDTYFLSSPEENELIASANSVVLTKETAKFYALSLAWTDQTLQVSDPRYQPTTGVQTSVQVSRTEDFSGQILETTESGVSKTYSVSALNIVAYQLKATPEEEAPLYFRLAGRNGSNIAPVYSNVVKVMVTPYEIDMRFANIINKGDGKDSGKDLYAANADGNYIGFMGATSWEGFYLQEADGTVWHLSLIHI
;
A
#
# COMPACT_ATOMS: atom_id res chain seq x y z
N MET A 1 35.03 64.20 20.94
CA MET A 1 34.02 63.27 21.46
C MET A 1 33.09 62.69 20.34
N LYS A 2 32.59 63.48 19.38
CA LYS A 2 31.70 62.97 18.31
C LYS A 2 32.35 61.89 17.40
N LYS A 3 33.65 61.96 17.10
CA LYS A 3 34.36 60.98 16.28
C LYS A 3 34.56 59.63 17.00
N LEU A 4 34.70 59.63 18.30
CA LEU A 4 34.84 58.42 19.10
C LEU A 4 33.53 57.67 19.24
N ASN A 5 32.39 58.38 19.38
CA ASN A 5 31.05 57.80 19.41
C ASN A 5 30.70 57.16 18.05
N ASN A 6 31.07 57.77 16.94
CA ASN A 6 30.80 57.22 15.61
C ASN A 6 31.64 55.93 15.34
N LEU A 7 32.87 55.89 15.90
CA LEU A 7 33.70 54.71 15.78
C LEU A 7 33.12 53.52 16.63
N PHE A 8 32.59 53.85 17.80
CA PHE A 8 31.98 52.83 18.68
C PHE A 8 30.67 52.29 18.11
N THR A 9 29.82 53.14 17.47
CA THR A 9 28.63 52.71 16.78
C THR A 9 28.93 51.90 15.54
N LEU A 10 29.98 52.21 14.79
CA LEU A 10 30.41 51.45 13.64
C LEU A 10 30.94 50.07 14.05
N LEU A 11 31.73 50.00 15.12
CA LEU A 11 32.27 48.74 15.66
C LEU A 11 31.17 47.85 16.25
N SER A 12 30.17 48.46 16.93
CA SER A 12 28.98 47.72 17.43
C SER A 12 28.11 47.17 16.29
N ALA A 13 27.95 47.91 15.19
CA ALA A 13 27.21 47.42 14.02
C ALA A 13 27.95 46.27 13.30
N LEU A 14 29.28 46.30 13.26
CA LEU A 14 30.08 45.24 12.67
C LEU A 14 29.99 43.93 13.49
N LEU A 15 29.91 44.04 14.82
CA LEU A 15 29.75 42.83 15.70
C LEU A 15 28.37 42.20 15.61
N LEU A 16 27.34 42.93 15.20
CA LEU A 16 25.98 42.40 15.01
C LEU A 16 25.81 41.69 13.65
N LEU A 17 26.68 41.90 12.69
CA LEU A 17 26.65 41.22 11.39
C LEU A 17 27.30 39.84 11.39
N GLY A 18 28.11 39.53 12.40
CA GLY A 18 28.75 38.20 12.56
C GLY A 18 27.92 37.20 13.36
N ALA A 19 26.75 37.58 13.88
CA ALA A 19 25.98 36.73 14.81
C ALA A 19 24.92 35.83 14.14
N CYS A 20 24.90 35.73 12.83
CA CYS A 20 23.93 34.93 12.10
C CYS A 20 24.56 33.89 11.18
N GLU A 21 25.73 33.34 11.49
CA GLU A 21 26.07 32.02 10.99
C GLU A 21 25.41 31.01 11.91
N LYS A 22 24.17 30.72 11.57
CA LYS A 22 23.47 29.55 12.11
C LYS A 22 24.02 28.34 11.35
N ASP A 23 25.26 28.00 11.63
CA ASP A 23 25.83 26.71 11.25
C ASP A 23 25.15 25.64 12.12
N GLY A 24 23.86 25.46 11.87
CA GLY A 24 23.22 24.23 12.27
C GLY A 24 23.71 23.14 11.34
N ASP A 25 24.33 22.10 11.89
CA ASP A 25 24.67 20.91 11.14
C ASP A 25 23.47 20.48 10.28
N THR A 26 23.60 20.57 8.98
CA THR A 26 22.56 20.15 8.04
C THR A 26 22.67 18.64 7.87
N TYR A 27 21.75 17.90 8.47
CA TYR A 27 21.69 16.45 8.30
C TYR A 27 20.90 16.13 7.05
N PHE A 28 21.46 15.30 6.20
CA PHE A 28 20.77 14.78 5.03
C PHE A 28 20.35 13.36 5.30
N LEU A 29 19.07 13.07 5.11
CA LEU A 29 18.54 11.73 5.01
C LEU A 29 18.65 11.30 3.55
N SER A 30 19.41 10.25 3.26
CA SER A 30 19.46 9.68 1.92
C SER A 30 18.13 8.98 1.62
N SER A 31 17.74 8.99 0.35
CA SER A 31 16.65 8.10 -0.11
C SER A 31 17.02 6.65 0.23
N PRO A 32 16.02 5.78 0.49
CA PRO A 32 16.26 4.35 0.60
C PRO A 32 17.00 3.84 -0.63
N GLU A 33 17.87 2.86 -0.45
CA GLU A 33 18.48 2.17 -1.59
C GLU A 33 17.42 1.43 -2.39
N GLU A 34 17.63 1.28 -3.70
CA GLU A 34 16.77 0.46 -4.53
C GLU A 34 16.76 -0.98 -3.99
N ASN A 35 15.56 -1.54 -3.82
CA ASN A 35 15.40 -2.89 -3.32
C ASN A 35 15.13 -3.84 -4.49
N GLU A 36 15.63 -5.05 -4.40
CA GLU A 36 15.38 -6.09 -5.39
C GLU A 36 14.16 -6.92 -4.94
N LEU A 37 13.11 -6.90 -5.77
CA LEU A 37 11.94 -7.75 -5.61
C LEU A 37 12.13 -9.05 -6.41
N ILE A 38 11.92 -10.20 -5.76
CA ILE A 38 12.00 -11.51 -6.36
C ILE A 38 10.65 -12.22 -6.19
N ALA A 39 10.20 -12.90 -7.25
CA ALA A 39 9.00 -13.73 -7.23
C ALA A 39 9.36 -15.23 -7.33
N SER A 40 8.59 -16.08 -6.65
CA SER A 40 8.78 -17.53 -6.66
C SER A 40 8.39 -18.19 -7.98
N ALA A 41 7.62 -17.51 -8.83
CA ALA A 41 7.19 -17.99 -10.14
C ALA A 41 6.97 -16.82 -11.10
N ASN A 42 7.12 -17.06 -12.40
CA ASN A 42 6.83 -16.11 -13.47
C ASN A 42 5.50 -16.39 -14.21
N SER A 43 4.86 -17.53 -13.91
CA SER A 43 3.52 -17.88 -14.41
C SER A 43 2.82 -18.78 -13.40
N VAL A 44 1.51 -18.53 -13.19
CA VAL A 44 0.64 -19.32 -12.31
C VAL A 44 -0.74 -19.45 -12.92
N VAL A 45 -1.29 -20.67 -12.86
CA VAL A 45 -2.68 -20.97 -13.18
C VAL A 45 -3.43 -21.17 -11.88
N LEU A 46 -4.45 -20.35 -11.66
CA LEU A 46 -5.25 -20.40 -10.44
C LEU A 46 -6.48 -21.28 -10.68
N THR A 47 -6.81 -22.13 -9.69
CA THR A 47 -8.01 -22.97 -9.77
C THR A 47 -8.78 -22.94 -8.46
N LYS A 48 -10.09 -23.13 -8.54
CA LYS A 48 -10.98 -23.12 -7.38
C LYS A 48 -10.66 -24.24 -6.38
N GLU A 49 -10.23 -25.41 -6.88
CA GLU A 49 -9.88 -26.58 -6.09
C GLU A 49 -8.65 -26.34 -5.22
N THR A 50 -7.74 -25.48 -5.68
CA THR A 50 -6.50 -25.14 -4.97
C THR A 50 -6.56 -23.81 -4.24
N ALA A 51 -7.75 -23.21 -4.10
CA ALA A 51 -7.95 -21.85 -3.56
C ALA A 51 -7.22 -21.54 -2.25
N LYS A 52 -7.05 -22.53 -1.37
CA LYS A 52 -6.41 -22.40 -0.06
C LYS A 52 -4.88 -22.59 -0.09
N PHE A 53 -4.32 -23.09 -1.19
CA PHE A 53 -2.87 -23.27 -1.32
C PHE A 53 -2.17 -21.97 -1.69
N TYR A 54 -0.85 -21.92 -1.50
CA TYR A 54 -0.03 -20.80 -1.92
C TYR A 54 0.21 -20.84 -3.43
N ALA A 55 0.02 -19.69 -4.08
CA ALA A 55 0.21 -19.53 -5.52
C ALA A 55 1.51 -18.78 -5.84
N LEU A 56 1.81 -17.71 -5.10
CA LEU A 56 2.92 -16.82 -5.39
C LEU A 56 3.51 -16.29 -4.09
N SER A 57 4.82 -16.33 -3.99
CA SER A 57 5.57 -15.67 -2.92
C SER A 57 6.49 -14.62 -3.51
N LEU A 58 6.47 -13.44 -2.92
CA LEU A 58 7.36 -12.32 -3.18
C LEU A 58 8.33 -12.21 -2.00
N ALA A 59 9.58 -11.90 -2.27
CA ALA A 59 10.60 -11.66 -1.26
C ALA A 59 11.50 -10.50 -1.66
N TRP A 60 12.02 -9.79 -0.67
CA TRP A 60 12.92 -8.65 -0.83
C TRP A 60 13.85 -8.51 0.37
N THR A 61 14.80 -7.60 0.28
CA THR A 61 15.65 -7.22 1.42
C THR A 61 15.05 -6.02 2.15
N ASP A 62 15.34 -5.89 3.44
CA ASP A 62 14.88 -4.73 4.21
C ASP A 62 15.57 -3.45 3.73
N GLN A 63 14.80 -2.40 3.54
CA GLN A 63 15.33 -1.10 3.12
C GLN A 63 15.79 -0.32 4.34
N THR A 64 17.06 0.06 4.37
CA THR A 64 17.63 0.91 5.40
C THR A 64 17.80 2.34 4.90
N LEU A 65 17.53 3.31 5.79
CA LEU A 65 17.84 4.71 5.55
C LEU A 65 19.26 4.99 6.01
N GLN A 66 20.03 5.64 5.15
CA GLN A 66 21.33 6.15 5.53
C GLN A 66 21.23 7.62 5.90
N VAL A 67 21.83 8.00 7.02
CA VAL A 67 21.97 9.40 7.45
C VAL A 67 23.42 9.84 7.29
N SER A 68 23.61 11.10 6.92
CA SER A 68 24.95 11.67 6.77
C SER A 68 25.77 11.67 8.06
N ASP A 69 25.11 11.66 9.22
CA ASP A 69 25.72 11.55 10.52
C ASP A 69 25.11 10.38 11.33
N PRO A 70 25.88 9.33 11.63
CA PRO A 70 25.38 8.13 12.32
C PRO A 70 24.85 8.40 13.75
N ARG A 71 25.11 9.58 14.33
CA ARG A 71 24.55 9.98 15.64
C ARG A 71 23.05 10.24 15.58
N TYR A 72 22.50 10.49 14.38
CA TYR A 72 21.10 10.84 14.16
C TYR A 72 20.40 9.76 13.34
N GLN A 73 20.13 8.63 13.96
CA GLN A 73 19.34 7.57 13.34
C GLN A 73 17.89 8.02 13.17
N PRO A 74 17.24 7.77 12.03
CA PRO A 74 15.83 8.07 11.86
C PRO A 74 15.01 7.26 12.86
N THR A 75 14.05 7.91 13.52
CA THR A 75 13.13 7.26 14.47
C THR A 75 12.07 6.42 13.76
N THR A 76 11.87 6.65 12.47
CA THR A 76 10.90 5.91 11.63
C THR A 76 11.66 5.16 10.53
N GLY A 77 11.38 3.87 10.40
CA GLY A 77 11.90 3.06 9.30
C GLY A 77 11.22 3.36 7.96
N VAL A 78 11.68 2.72 6.91
CA VAL A 78 11.02 2.74 5.61
C VAL A 78 9.74 1.92 5.71
N GLN A 79 8.62 2.53 5.33
CA GLN A 79 7.38 1.79 5.13
C GLN A 79 7.38 1.19 3.74
N THR A 80 7.41 -0.14 3.65
CA THR A 80 7.40 -0.86 2.39
C THR A 80 5.99 -1.30 2.04
N SER A 81 5.57 -1.02 0.80
CA SER A 81 4.30 -1.47 0.25
C SER A 81 4.55 -2.28 -1.03
N VAL A 82 3.79 -3.36 -1.22
CA VAL A 82 3.72 -4.08 -2.48
C VAL A 82 2.65 -3.42 -3.34
N GLN A 83 3.03 -2.99 -4.54
CA GLN A 83 2.14 -2.47 -5.57
C GLN A 83 1.95 -3.50 -6.67
N VAL A 84 0.71 -3.65 -7.13
CA VAL A 84 0.34 -4.55 -8.24
C VAL A 84 -0.45 -3.77 -9.27
N SER A 85 -0.12 -3.96 -10.56
CA SER A 85 -0.80 -3.33 -11.69
C SER A 85 -0.89 -4.28 -12.89
N ARG A 86 -1.79 -3.96 -13.84
CA ARG A 86 -1.87 -4.63 -15.15
C ARG A 86 -0.94 -4.00 -16.19
N THR A 87 -0.38 -2.83 -15.90
CA THR A 87 0.54 -2.11 -16.78
C THR A 87 1.93 -2.04 -16.14
N GLU A 88 2.96 -2.29 -16.94
CA GLU A 88 4.35 -2.34 -16.47
C GLU A 88 4.83 -0.99 -15.91
N ASP A 89 4.34 0.09 -16.46
CA ASP A 89 4.64 1.47 -16.06
C ASP A 89 3.81 1.96 -14.87
N PHE A 90 2.88 1.15 -14.38
CA PHE A 90 1.97 1.49 -13.29
C PHE A 90 1.12 2.77 -13.56
N SER A 91 0.84 3.05 -14.83
CA SER A 91 -0.03 4.18 -15.24
C SER A 91 -1.52 3.90 -15.04
N GLY A 92 -1.90 2.62 -14.92
CA GLY A 92 -3.27 2.16 -14.72
C GLY A 92 -3.69 2.09 -13.25
N GLN A 93 -4.67 1.25 -12.97
CA GLN A 93 -5.08 0.94 -11.59
C GLN A 93 -3.94 0.24 -10.84
N ILE A 94 -3.68 0.71 -9.62
CA ILE A 94 -2.69 0.14 -8.73
C ILE A 94 -3.41 -0.36 -7.47
N LEU A 95 -3.18 -1.62 -7.12
CA LEU A 95 -3.50 -2.14 -5.79
C LEU A 95 -2.24 -2.05 -4.94
N GLU A 96 -2.36 -1.51 -3.74
CA GLU A 96 -1.23 -1.31 -2.83
C GLU A 96 -1.54 -1.92 -1.46
N THR A 97 -0.59 -2.67 -0.92
CA THR A 97 -0.69 -3.24 0.42
C THR A 97 0.61 -2.97 1.17
N THR A 98 0.51 -2.37 2.34
CA THR A 98 1.66 -2.14 3.23
C THR A 98 2.04 -3.44 3.92
N GLU A 99 3.34 -3.72 3.96
CA GLU A 99 3.89 -4.93 4.56
C GLU A 99 4.80 -4.58 5.75
N SER A 100 4.77 -5.41 6.76
CA SER A 100 5.63 -5.26 7.96
C SER A 100 6.87 -6.15 7.93
N GLY A 101 6.94 -7.08 6.97
CA GLY A 101 8.06 -8.01 6.78
C GLY A 101 8.77 -7.79 5.45
N VAL A 102 9.63 -8.73 5.10
CA VAL A 102 10.42 -8.75 3.87
C VAL A 102 9.91 -9.78 2.85
N SER A 103 8.66 -10.21 3.00
CA SER A 103 8.02 -11.14 2.09
C SER A 103 6.51 -10.99 2.12
N LYS A 104 5.87 -11.35 1.01
CA LYS A 104 4.42 -11.47 0.89
C LYS A 104 4.07 -12.74 0.13
N THR A 105 3.16 -13.50 0.70
CA THR A 105 2.67 -14.73 0.05
C THR A 105 1.17 -14.57 -0.26
N TYR A 106 0.82 -14.86 -1.49
CA TYR A 106 -0.56 -14.92 -1.94
C TYR A 106 -1.04 -16.36 -1.99
N SER A 107 -2.19 -16.64 -1.38
CA SER A 107 -2.93 -17.85 -1.69
C SER A 107 -3.51 -17.76 -3.10
N VAL A 108 -3.92 -18.90 -3.66
CA VAL A 108 -4.59 -18.96 -4.97
C VAL A 108 -5.82 -18.04 -4.97
N SER A 109 -6.67 -18.11 -3.92
CA SER A 109 -7.85 -17.24 -3.82
C SER A 109 -7.48 -15.75 -3.70
N ALA A 110 -6.47 -15.40 -2.90
CA ALA A 110 -6.05 -14.01 -2.74
C ALA A 110 -5.48 -13.42 -4.04
N LEU A 111 -4.66 -14.18 -4.78
CA LEU A 111 -4.13 -13.73 -6.06
C LEU A 111 -5.24 -13.63 -7.13
N ASN A 112 -6.24 -14.53 -7.08
CA ASN A 112 -7.40 -14.48 -7.95
C ASN A 112 -8.21 -13.19 -7.74
N ILE A 113 -8.44 -12.80 -6.48
CA ILE A 113 -9.10 -11.53 -6.12
C ILE A 113 -8.30 -10.33 -6.66
N VAL A 114 -6.97 -10.31 -6.50
CA VAL A 114 -6.10 -9.26 -7.05
C VAL A 114 -6.27 -9.17 -8.58
N ALA A 115 -6.28 -10.31 -9.28
CA ALA A 115 -6.47 -10.35 -10.72
C ALA A 115 -7.84 -9.79 -11.13
N TYR A 116 -8.91 -10.16 -10.41
CA TYR A 116 -10.26 -9.64 -10.65
C TYR A 116 -10.37 -8.12 -10.42
N GLN A 117 -9.85 -7.64 -9.30
CA GLN A 117 -9.85 -6.20 -8.99
C GLN A 117 -9.12 -5.39 -10.07
N LEU A 118 -8.07 -5.97 -10.64
CA LEU A 118 -7.32 -5.39 -11.77
C LEU A 118 -7.97 -5.70 -13.14
N LYS A 119 -9.19 -6.23 -13.19
CA LYS A 119 -9.96 -6.51 -14.42
C LYS A 119 -9.28 -7.51 -15.36
N ALA A 120 -8.62 -8.53 -14.81
CA ALA A 120 -8.18 -9.67 -15.59
C ALA A 120 -9.40 -10.52 -15.98
N THR A 121 -9.42 -11.00 -17.24
CA THR A 121 -10.49 -11.87 -17.72
C THR A 121 -10.30 -13.27 -17.15
N PRO A 122 -11.34 -13.89 -16.54
CA PRO A 122 -11.27 -15.28 -16.13
C PRO A 122 -10.89 -16.22 -17.28
N GLU A 123 -10.19 -17.30 -16.96
CA GLU A 123 -9.73 -18.33 -17.90
C GLU A 123 -8.72 -17.84 -18.95
N GLU A 124 -8.37 -16.54 -18.96
CA GLU A 124 -7.39 -15.96 -19.88
C GLU A 124 -6.11 -15.59 -19.14
N GLU A 125 -4.96 -15.92 -19.73
CA GLU A 125 -3.66 -15.54 -19.19
C GLU A 125 -3.44 -14.03 -19.31
N ALA A 126 -3.08 -13.39 -18.19
CA ALA A 126 -2.92 -11.96 -18.10
C ALA A 126 -1.69 -11.57 -17.28
N PRO A 127 -0.92 -10.53 -17.69
CA PRO A 127 0.22 -10.07 -16.91
C PRO A 127 -0.24 -9.31 -15.65
N LEU A 128 0.39 -9.62 -14.52
CA LEU A 128 0.42 -8.79 -13.32
C LEU A 128 1.85 -8.33 -13.09
N TYR A 129 2.02 -7.04 -12.86
CA TYR A 129 3.31 -6.42 -12.58
C TYR A 129 3.36 -6.04 -11.11
N PHE A 130 4.44 -6.44 -10.46
CA PHE A 130 4.68 -6.20 -9.04
C PHE A 130 5.90 -5.33 -8.86
N ARG A 131 5.84 -4.38 -7.95
CA ARG A 131 6.99 -3.62 -7.46
C ARG A 131 6.82 -3.28 -5.99
N LEU A 132 7.91 -2.91 -5.35
CA LEU A 132 7.88 -2.30 -4.02
C LEU A 132 7.86 -0.79 -4.14
N ALA A 133 7.18 -0.15 -3.18
CA ALA A 133 7.24 1.28 -2.95
C ALA A 133 7.71 1.52 -1.51
N GLY A 134 8.95 1.96 -1.34
CA GLY A 134 9.53 2.35 -0.06
C GLY A 134 9.27 3.83 0.22
N ARG A 135 8.61 4.15 1.34
CA ARG A 135 8.29 5.53 1.74
C ARG A 135 8.87 5.84 3.11
N ASN A 136 9.43 7.02 3.22
CA ASN A 136 9.82 7.60 4.52
C ASN A 136 9.10 8.94 4.71
N GLY A 137 7.91 8.88 5.32
CA GLY A 137 7.04 10.03 5.49
C GLY A 137 6.26 10.41 4.23
N SER A 138 5.41 11.43 4.34
CA SER A 138 4.50 11.87 3.28
C SER A 138 5.12 12.87 2.30
N ASN A 139 6.25 13.49 2.66
CA ASN A 139 6.83 14.61 1.90
C ASN A 139 7.97 14.18 0.97
N ILE A 140 8.33 12.91 0.96
CA ILE A 140 9.42 12.37 0.16
C ILE A 140 8.80 11.42 -0.88
N ALA A 141 9.24 11.54 -2.13
CA ALA A 141 8.82 10.63 -3.19
C ALA A 141 9.22 9.18 -2.83
N PRO A 142 8.36 8.20 -3.11
CA PRO A 142 8.69 6.80 -2.87
C PRO A 142 9.85 6.35 -3.77
N VAL A 143 10.67 5.46 -3.24
CA VAL A 143 11.68 4.73 -4.03
C VAL A 143 11.07 3.38 -4.44
N TYR A 144 11.19 3.05 -5.71
CA TYR A 144 10.64 1.82 -6.25
C TYR A 144 11.72 0.77 -6.46
N SER A 145 11.34 -0.49 -6.33
CA SER A 145 12.18 -1.63 -6.73
C SER A 145 12.14 -1.84 -8.25
N ASN A 146 12.89 -2.85 -8.72
CA ASN A 146 12.64 -3.45 -10.03
C ASN A 146 11.17 -3.92 -10.14
N VAL A 147 10.69 -4.03 -11.38
CA VAL A 147 9.36 -4.56 -11.70
C VAL A 147 9.50 -6.06 -12.00
N VAL A 148 8.66 -6.87 -11.36
CA VAL A 148 8.54 -8.30 -11.61
C VAL A 148 7.23 -8.58 -12.31
N LYS A 149 7.28 -9.23 -13.47
CA LYS A 149 6.12 -9.68 -14.24
C LYS A 149 5.79 -11.12 -13.89
N VAL A 150 4.52 -11.38 -13.57
CA VAL A 150 3.97 -12.72 -13.40
C VAL A 150 2.75 -12.87 -14.29
N MET A 151 2.73 -13.93 -15.11
CA MET A 151 1.55 -14.28 -15.91
C MET A 151 0.57 -15.04 -15.02
N VAL A 152 -0.68 -14.61 -14.98
CA VAL A 152 -1.71 -15.18 -14.11
C VAL A 152 -2.93 -15.55 -14.95
N THR A 153 -3.40 -16.79 -14.82
CA THR A 153 -4.68 -17.23 -15.38
C THR A 153 -5.67 -17.35 -14.22
N PRO A 154 -6.59 -16.38 -14.03
CA PRO A 154 -7.57 -16.43 -12.94
C PRO A 154 -8.72 -17.39 -13.27
N TYR A 155 -9.34 -17.97 -12.23
CA TYR A 155 -10.59 -18.73 -12.36
C TYR A 155 -11.79 -17.81 -12.12
N GLU A 156 -12.96 -18.18 -12.65
CA GLU A 156 -14.20 -17.41 -12.49
C GLU A 156 -14.68 -17.35 -11.02
N ILE A 157 -14.95 -16.16 -10.53
CA ILE A 157 -15.57 -15.91 -9.22
C ILE A 157 -17.09 -15.82 -9.40
N ASP A 158 -17.83 -16.51 -8.55
CA ASP A 158 -19.30 -16.43 -8.53
C ASP A 158 -19.74 -15.14 -7.83
N MET A 159 -20.01 -14.10 -8.62
CA MET A 159 -20.43 -12.79 -8.14
C MET A 159 -21.89 -12.76 -7.63
N ARG A 160 -22.57 -13.90 -7.59
CA ARG A 160 -23.94 -13.95 -7.01
C ARG A 160 -23.96 -13.88 -5.50
N PHE A 161 -22.83 -14.02 -4.84
CA PHE A 161 -22.74 -14.01 -3.39
C PHE A 161 -21.95 -12.81 -2.87
N ALA A 162 -22.41 -12.27 -1.74
CA ALA A 162 -21.68 -11.25 -0.99
C ALA A 162 -21.85 -11.52 0.51
N ASN A 163 -20.84 -11.18 1.29
CA ASN A 163 -20.80 -11.37 2.73
C ASN A 163 -21.07 -10.07 3.47
N ILE A 164 -21.65 -10.18 4.66
CA ILE A 164 -21.78 -9.05 5.58
C ILE A 164 -20.63 -9.13 6.58
N ILE A 165 -19.80 -8.09 6.59
CA ILE A 165 -18.64 -7.95 7.46
C ILE A 165 -18.98 -7.01 8.61
N ASN A 166 -18.72 -7.42 9.84
CA ASN A 166 -18.88 -6.57 11.02
C ASN A 166 -17.86 -5.45 11.02
N LYS A 167 -18.31 -4.21 11.19
CA LYS A 167 -17.43 -3.04 11.22
C LYS A 167 -16.52 -3.02 12.45
N GLY A 168 -16.97 -3.59 13.57
CA GLY A 168 -16.25 -3.53 14.84
C GLY A 168 -14.99 -4.38 14.88
N ASP A 169 -15.02 -5.59 14.32
CA ASP A 169 -13.91 -6.54 14.36
C ASP A 169 -13.42 -6.98 12.97
N GLY A 170 -14.05 -6.49 11.91
CA GLY A 170 -13.67 -6.81 10.52
C GLY A 170 -13.94 -8.25 10.12
N LYS A 171 -14.71 -9.01 10.92
CA LYS A 171 -14.98 -10.42 10.64
C LYS A 171 -16.27 -10.61 9.85
N ASP A 172 -16.28 -11.69 9.06
CA ASP A 172 -17.48 -12.19 8.41
C ASP A 172 -18.53 -12.50 9.47
N SER A 173 -19.72 -11.95 9.31
CA SER A 173 -20.86 -12.16 10.21
C SER A 173 -21.50 -13.55 10.04
N GLY A 174 -21.09 -14.33 9.03
CA GLY A 174 -21.74 -15.58 8.62
C GLY A 174 -23.12 -15.35 7.99
N LYS A 175 -23.38 -14.14 7.47
CA LYS A 175 -24.60 -13.76 6.76
C LYS A 175 -24.28 -13.45 5.31
N ASP A 176 -24.84 -14.26 4.42
CA ASP A 176 -24.64 -14.12 2.99
C ASP A 176 -25.84 -13.39 2.37
N LEU A 177 -25.55 -12.56 1.40
CA LEU A 177 -26.52 -11.95 0.50
C LEU A 177 -26.40 -12.59 -0.88
N TYR A 178 -27.51 -12.64 -1.60
CA TYR A 178 -27.60 -13.30 -2.89
C TYR A 178 -28.13 -12.36 -3.97
N ALA A 179 -27.44 -12.28 -5.10
CA ALA A 179 -27.85 -11.57 -6.31
C ALA A 179 -28.12 -12.61 -7.42
N ALA A 180 -29.37 -12.84 -7.76
CA ALA A 180 -29.76 -13.88 -8.71
C ALA A 180 -29.10 -13.75 -10.09
N ASN A 181 -28.84 -12.51 -10.53
CA ASN A 181 -28.30 -12.18 -11.83
C ASN A 181 -26.82 -11.76 -11.79
N ALA A 182 -26.15 -11.87 -10.65
CA ALA A 182 -24.78 -11.37 -10.46
C ALA A 182 -24.61 -9.88 -10.87
N ASP A 183 -25.65 -9.08 -10.69
CA ASP A 183 -25.77 -7.69 -11.16
C ASP A 183 -25.51 -6.65 -10.07
N GLY A 184 -25.02 -7.09 -8.90
CA GLY A 184 -24.77 -6.22 -7.74
C GLY A 184 -26.03 -5.90 -6.91
N ASN A 185 -27.19 -6.43 -7.30
CA ASN A 185 -28.43 -6.26 -6.53
C ASN A 185 -28.61 -7.41 -5.55
N TYR A 186 -28.01 -7.28 -4.38
CA TYR A 186 -28.03 -8.31 -3.34
C TYR A 186 -29.26 -8.23 -2.46
N ILE A 187 -29.85 -9.40 -2.18
CA ILE A 187 -31.00 -9.57 -1.29
C ILE A 187 -30.65 -10.58 -0.22
N GLY A 188 -31.02 -10.31 1.03
CA GLY A 188 -30.84 -11.23 2.15
C GLY A 188 -31.39 -10.67 3.45
N PHE A 189 -31.30 -11.49 4.49
CA PHE A 189 -31.72 -11.11 5.82
C PHE A 189 -30.50 -11.00 6.73
N MET A 190 -30.39 -9.89 7.45
CA MET A 190 -29.40 -9.71 8.49
C MET A 190 -30.09 -9.29 9.80
N GLY A 191 -29.63 -9.85 10.92
CA GLY A 191 -29.90 -9.29 12.23
C GLY A 191 -28.76 -8.36 12.60
N ALA A 192 -29.06 -7.15 13.04
CA ALA A 192 -28.09 -6.23 13.59
C ALA A 192 -28.57 -5.73 14.95
N THR A 193 -27.63 -5.53 15.88
CA THR A 193 -27.90 -4.80 17.12
C THR A 193 -28.01 -3.30 16.81
N SER A 194 -28.74 -2.57 17.63
CA SER A 194 -28.88 -1.12 17.47
C SER A 194 -27.50 -0.47 17.41
N TRP A 195 -27.27 0.36 16.39
CA TRP A 195 -26.02 1.11 16.15
C TRP A 195 -24.81 0.28 15.71
N GLU A 196 -25.01 -1.00 15.37
CA GLU A 196 -23.96 -1.83 14.81
C GLU A 196 -23.70 -1.44 13.34
N GLY A 197 -22.44 -1.16 13.01
CA GLY A 197 -22.05 -0.88 11.62
C GLY A 197 -21.62 -2.16 10.90
N PHE A 198 -21.85 -2.22 9.60
CA PHE A 198 -21.41 -3.32 8.76
C PHE A 198 -20.94 -2.83 7.38
N TYR A 199 -20.23 -3.70 6.69
CA TYR A 199 -19.85 -3.54 5.29
C TYR A 199 -20.42 -4.70 4.48
N LEU A 200 -20.67 -4.44 3.20
CA LEU A 200 -20.91 -5.50 2.23
C LEU A 200 -19.59 -5.82 1.55
N GLN A 201 -19.20 -7.09 1.52
CA GLN A 201 -18.05 -7.56 0.76
C GLN A 201 -18.50 -8.52 -0.34
N GLU A 202 -18.26 -8.14 -1.58
CA GLU A 202 -18.52 -8.98 -2.75
C GLU A 202 -17.51 -10.12 -2.87
N ALA A 203 -17.83 -11.12 -3.68
CA ALA A 203 -16.99 -12.31 -3.83
C ALA A 203 -15.60 -12.01 -4.41
N ASP A 204 -15.44 -10.89 -5.15
CA ASP A 204 -14.16 -10.40 -5.67
C ASP A 204 -13.36 -9.57 -4.64
N GLY A 205 -13.84 -9.50 -3.40
CA GLY A 205 -13.22 -8.75 -2.32
C GLY A 205 -13.53 -7.25 -2.32
N THR A 206 -14.34 -6.74 -3.25
CA THR A 206 -14.80 -5.35 -3.24
C THR A 206 -15.64 -5.08 -2.00
N VAL A 207 -15.31 -4.01 -1.26
CA VAL A 207 -16.00 -3.65 -0.01
C VAL A 207 -16.81 -2.38 -0.20
N TRP A 208 -18.11 -2.46 0.11
CA TRP A 208 -19.03 -1.35 0.08
C TRP A 208 -19.36 -0.88 1.50
N HIS A 209 -19.08 0.39 1.77
CA HIS A 209 -19.41 1.03 3.03
C HIS A 209 -20.86 1.51 2.99
N LEU A 210 -21.75 0.78 3.60
CA LEU A 210 -23.15 1.16 3.65
C LEU A 210 -23.38 2.21 4.75
N SER A 211 -23.92 3.36 4.36
CA SER A 211 -24.37 4.39 5.31
C SER A 211 -25.82 4.13 5.67
N LEU A 212 -26.09 3.89 6.96
CA LEU A 212 -27.44 3.70 7.48
C LEU A 212 -28.29 4.99 7.55
N ILE A 213 -27.85 6.08 6.91
CA ILE A 213 -28.54 7.39 6.96
C ILE A 213 -29.89 7.37 6.20
N HIS A 214 -30.20 6.30 5.47
CA HIS A 214 -31.36 6.23 4.59
C HIS A 214 -32.25 4.99 4.81
N ILE A 215 -32.33 4.48 6.01
CA ILE A 215 -33.34 3.47 6.37
C ILE A 215 -34.46 4.15 7.14
#